data_61ad1f98b6615765d15ed5f800b56824
#
_entry.id   61ad1f98b6615765d15ed5f800b56824
#
_cell.length_a   1.000
_cell.length_b   1.000
_cell.length_c   1.000
_cell.angle_alpha   90.00
_cell.angle_beta   90.00
_cell.angle_gamma   90.00
#
_symmetry.space_group_name_H-M   'P 1'
#
loop_
_entity.id
_entity.type
_entity.pdbx_description
1 polymer ?
#
loop_
_entity_poly.entity_id
_entity_poly.type
_entity_poly.pdbx_seq_one_letter_code
_entity_poly.pdbx_strand_id
1 'polypeptide(L)'
;MSTKIFVNLPVKSLNKSVEFFTKLGFAFNPQFTDETATCMIVGEDIFVMLLTHEKFKTFTPKEICDARKSTEVLVCLSSDSREQVDDMVRKAVAAGGNTYNKPQDHGFMYGHGFQDLDAHIWEITYMDPSAINQG
;
A
#
# COMPACT_ATOMS: atom_id res chain seq x y z
N MET A 1 16.67 -19.87 1.47
CA MET A 1 15.48 -19.24 0.86
C MET A 1 14.98 -18.13 1.77
N SER A 2 14.71 -16.98 1.20
CA SER A 2 14.15 -15.87 1.98
C SER A 2 12.63 -16.01 2.07
N THR A 3 12.08 -15.55 3.17
CA THR A 3 10.63 -15.52 3.36
C THR A 3 10.04 -14.39 2.52
N LYS A 4 8.94 -14.67 1.85
CA LYS A 4 8.19 -13.65 1.12
C LYS A 4 6.97 -13.27 1.93
N ILE A 5 6.55 -12.02 1.82
CA ILE A 5 5.33 -11.58 2.47
C ILE A 5 4.29 -11.24 1.41
N PHE A 6 3.06 -11.71 1.63
CA PHE A 6 1.89 -11.42 0.80
C PHE A 6 0.81 -10.84 1.70
N VAL A 7 0.60 -9.54 1.60
CA VAL A 7 -0.47 -8.87 2.34
C VAL A 7 -1.72 -8.89 1.45
N ASN A 8 -2.83 -9.42 1.95
CA ASN A 8 -4.07 -9.52 1.19
C ASN A 8 -5.01 -8.39 1.58
N LEU A 9 -5.46 -7.61 0.61
CA LEU A 9 -6.38 -6.49 0.84
C LEU A 9 -7.61 -6.63 -0.05
N PRO A 10 -8.81 -6.46 0.50
CA PRO A 10 -10.04 -6.48 -0.30
C PRO A 10 -10.23 -5.17 -1.04
N VAL A 11 -10.63 -5.25 -2.31
CA VAL A 11 -10.90 -4.06 -3.11
C VAL A 11 -12.25 -4.20 -3.81
N LYS A 12 -12.95 -3.09 -3.96
CA LYS A 12 -14.25 -3.06 -4.60
C LYS A 12 -14.14 -3.30 -6.11
N SER A 13 -13.16 -2.68 -6.76
CA SER A 13 -12.94 -2.82 -8.19
C SER A 13 -11.47 -3.13 -8.44
N LEU A 14 -11.20 -4.34 -8.89
CA LEU A 14 -9.83 -4.77 -9.16
C LEU A 14 -9.19 -3.91 -10.25
N ASN A 15 -9.93 -3.66 -11.34
CA ASN A 15 -9.40 -2.87 -12.45
C ASN A 15 -9.04 -1.44 -12.04
N LYS A 16 -9.90 -0.79 -11.26
CA LYS A 16 -9.63 0.57 -10.81
C LYS A 16 -8.45 0.62 -9.86
N SER A 17 -8.31 -0.39 -9.00
CA SER A 17 -7.18 -0.46 -8.07
C SER A 17 -5.87 -0.68 -8.82
N VAL A 18 -5.87 -1.53 -9.86
CA VAL A 18 -4.69 -1.73 -10.69
C VAL A 18 -4.29 -0.41 -11.38
N GLU A 19 -5.25 0.32 -11.93
CA GLU A 19 -4.96 1.62 -12.52
C GLU A 19 -4.37 2.59 -11.51
N PHE A 20 -4.96 2.63 -10.30
CA PHE A 20 -4.50 3.51 -9.23
C PHE A 20 -3.04 3.24 -8.90
N PHE A 21 -2.72 1.99 -8.57
CA PHE A 21 -1.36 1.64 -8.15
C PHE A 21 -0.36 1.67 -9.29
N THR A 22 -0.80 1.44 -10.52
CA THR A 22 0.06 1.61 -11.70
C THR A 22 0.51 3.07 -11.84
N LYS A 23 -0.39 4.01 -11.58
CA LYS A 23 -0.06 5.44 -11.62
C LYS A 23 0.94 5.83 -10.53
N LEU A 24 0.98 5.06 -9.45
CA LEU A 24 1.95 5.27 -8.37
C LEU A 24 3.30 4.63 -8.68
N GLY A 25 3.38 3.83 -9.73
CA GLY A 25 4.63 3.21 -10.15
C GLY A 25 4.78 1.74 -9.83
N PHE A 26 3.75 1.09 -9.27
CA PHE A 26 3.81 -0.33 -8.95
C PHE A 26 3.54 -1.20 -10.17
N ALA A 27 4.17 -2.37 -10.21
CA ALA A 27 3.95 -3.37 -11.24
C ALA A 27 3.19 -4.55 -10.65
N PHE A 28 2.66 -5.40 -11.53
CA PHE A 28 1.84 -6.55 -11.13
C PHE A 28 2.36 -7.80 -11.81
N ASN A 29 2.25 -8.94 -11.12
CA ASN A 29 2.70 -10.21 -11.64
C ASN A 29 1.55 -10.90 -12.40
N PRO A 30 1.64 -11.05 -13.73
CA PRO A 30 0.55 -11.63 -14.50
C PRO A 30 0.31 -13.11 -14.21
N GLN A 31 1.30 -13.83 -13.71
CA GLN A 31 1.12 -15.24 -13.36
C GLN A 31 0.16 -15.45 -12.20
N PHE A 32 0.03 -14.44 -11.32
CA PHE A 32 -0.85 -14.51 -10.16
C PHE A 32 -1.99 -13.52 -10.30
N THR A 33 -2.43 -13.27 -11.53
CA THR A 33 -3.50 -12.32 -11.83
C THR A 33 -4.61 -13.02 -12.59
N ASP A 34 -5.84 -12.88 -12.07
CA ASP A 34 -7.04 -13.32 -12.77
C ASP A 34 -8.15 -12.28 -12.50
N GLU A 35 -9.39 -12.64 -12.77
CA GLU A 35 -10.51 -11.73 -12.58
C GLU A 35 -10.87 -11.46 -11.13
N THR A 36 -10.32 -12.25 -10.18
CA THR A 36 -10.63 -12.14 -8.75
C THR A 36 -9.46 -11.62 -7.92
N ALA A 37 -8.25 -11.62 -8.47
CA ALA A 37 -7.05 -11.30 -7.70
C ALA A 37 -5.94 -10.79 -8.60
N THR A 38 -5.08 -9.94 -8.05
CA THR A 38 -3.84 -9.55 -8.71
C THR A 38 -2.74 -9.41 -7.66
N CYS A 39 -1.51 -9.65 -8.08
CA CYS A 39 -0.34 -9.60 -7.21
C CYS A 39 0.46 -8.35 -7.51
N MET A 40 0.39 -7.37 -6.62
CA MET A 40 1.18 -6.14 -6.74
C MET A 40 2.58 -6.39 -6.19
N ILE A 41 3.59 -6.06 -6.99
CA ILE A 41 4.98 -6.21 -6.62
C ILE A 41 5.44 -4.93 -5.93
N VAL A 42 5.79 -5.04 -4.65
CA VAL A 42 6.25 -3.89 -3.85
C VAL A 42 7.77 -3.91 -3.72
N GLY A 43 8.33 -5.06 -3.51
CA GLY A 43 9.77 -5.25 -3.39
C GLY A 43 10.15 -6.67 -3.81
N GLU A 44 11.41 -7.01 -3.67
CA GLU A 44 11.91 -8.33 -4.13
C GLU A 44 11.15 -9.48 -3.49
N ASP A 45 10.88 -9.39 -2.19
CA ASP A 45 10.19 -10.43 -1.43
C ASP A 45 8.90 -9.91 -0.79
N ILE A 46 8.37 -8.79 -1.28
CA ILE A 46 7.23 -8.10 -0.67
C ILE A 46 6.14 -7.92 -1.71
N PHE A 47 4.97 -8.47 -1.43
CA PHE A 47 3.85 -8.46 -2.36
C PHE A 47 2.56 -8.06 -1.64
N VAL A 48 1.66 -7.43 -2.38
CA VAL A 48 0.32 -7.15 -1.88
C VAL A 48 -0.66 -7.74 -2.89
N MET A 49 -1.49 -8.64 -2.40
CA MET A 49 -2.56 -9.22 -3.21
C MET A 49 -3.79 -8.34 -3.08
N LEU A 50 -4.27 -7.85 -4.20
CA LEU A 50 -5.54 -7.13 -4.24
C LEU A 50 -6.60 -8.14 -4.67
N LEU A 51 -7.61 -8.32 -3.83
CA LEU A 51 -8.61 -9.37 -4.01
C LEU A 51 -10.00 -8.76 -4.10
N THR A 52 -10.85 -9.29 -4.98
CA THR A 52 -12.26 -8.92 -4.93
C THR A 52 -12.82 -9.33 -3.56
N HIS A 53 -13.93 -8.70 -3.15
CA HIS A 53 -14.56 -9.04 -1.87
C HIS A 53 -14.97 -10.51 -1.82
N GLU A 54 -15.47 -11.07 -2.92
CA GLU A 54 -15.83 -12.48 -2.98
C GLU A 54 -14.62 -13.37 -2.75
N LYS A 55 -13.50 -13.06 -3.39
CA LYS A 55 -12.29 -13.84 -3.23
C LYS A 55 -11.75 -13.74 -1.82
N PHE A 56 -11.73 -12.52 -1.26
CA PHE A 56 -11.26 -12.29 0.10
C PHE A 56 -12.04 -13.12 1.11
N LYS A 57 -13.36 -13.19 0.94
CA LYS A 57 -14.22 -13.96 1.85
C LYS A 57 -13.92 -15.44 1.87
N THR A 58 -13.25 -15.96 0.85
CA THR A 58 -12.88 -17.38 0.84
C THR A 58 -11.70 -17.68 1.78
N PHE A 59 -10.99 -16.64 2.23
CA PHE A 59 -9.82 -16.82 3.10
C PHE A 59 -10.14 -16.61 4.58
N THR A 60 -11.31 -16.12 4.92
CA THR A 60 -11.65 -15.83 6.32
C THR A 60 -13.14 -16.04 6.56
N PRO A 61 -13.54 -16.58 7.73
CA PRO A 61 -14.96 -16.66 8.08
C PRO A 61 -15.52 -15.33 8.60
N LYS A 62 -14.65 -14.35 8.84
CA LYS A 62 -15.07 -13.05 9.40
C LYS A 62 -15.53 -12.11 8.29
N GLU A 63 -16.32 -11.13 8.69
CA GLU A 63 -16.74 -10.09 7.77
C GLU A 63 -15.56 -9.22 7.35
N ILE A 64 -15.65 -8.68 6.14
CA ILE A 64 -14.64 -7.74 5.65
C ILE A 64 -14.77 -6.44 6.44
N CYS A 65 -13.65 -5.97 7.00
CA CYS A 65 -13.60 -4.70 7.72
C CYS A 65 -13.89 -3.55 6.76
N ASP A 66 -14.77 -2.64 7.18
CA ASP A 66 -15.02 -1.42 6.41
C ASP A 66 -13.92 -0.41 6.70
N ALA A 67 -12.98 -0.29 5.78
CA ALA A 67 -11.80 0.56 5.95
C ALA A 67 -12.14 2.06 6.00
N ARG A 68 -13.37 2.44 5.62
CA ARG A 68 -13.81 3.82 5.77
C ARG A 68 -14.18 4.15 7.20
N LYS A 69 -14.52 3.14 8.00
CA LYS A 69 -14.95 3.32 9.38
C LYS A 69 -13.88 2.93 10.39
N SER A 70 -13.12 1.89 10.08
CA SER A 70 -12.13 1.38 11.02
C SER A 70 -10.92 0.87 10.26
N THR A 71 -9.78 0.86 10.95
CA THR A 71 -8.51 0.45 10.36
C THR A 71 -8.02 -0.83 11.03
N GLU A 72 -7.87 -1.88 10.24
CA GLU A 72 -7.27 -3.12 10.72
C GLU A 72 -5.75 -3.07 10.60
N VAL A 73 -5.26 -2.52 9.47
CA VAL A 73 -3.84 -2.58 9.15
C VAL A 73 -3.37 -1.26 8.54
N LEU A 74 -2.14 -0.89 8.89
CA LEU A 74 -1.43 0.22 8.25
C LEU A 74 -0.28 -0.40 7.47
N VAL A 75 -0.27 -0.22 6.16
CA VAL A 75 0.82 -0.75 5.34
C VAL A 75 1.84 0.35 5.15
N CYS A 76 3.01 0.19 5.76
CA CYS A 76 4.06 1.19 5.71
C CYS A 76 5.18 0.72 4.79
N LEU A 77 5.52 1.54 3.80
CA LEU A 77 6.59 1.25 2.86
C LEU A 77 7.72 2.24 3.06
N SER A 78 8.94 1.76 3.00
CA SER A 78 10.12 2.62 3.08
C SER A 78 10.37 3.33 1.75
N SER A 79 11.05 4.46 1.81
CA SER A 79 11.41 5.25 0.64
C SER A 79 12.84 5.76 0.81
N ASP A 80 13.48 6.10 -0.29
CA ASP A 80 14.90 6.47 -0.29
C ASP A 80 15.15 7.95 0.00
N SER A 81 14.11 8.78 -0.04
CA SER A 81 14.26 10.22 0.19
C SER A 81 12.93 10.83 0.60
N ARG A 82 13.02 12.06 1.17
CA ARG A 82 11.84 12.85 1.50
C ARG A 82 11.03 13.19 0.25
N GLU A 83 11.72 13.49 -0.84
CA GLU A 83 11.08 13.82 -2.11
C GLU A 83 10.27 12.65 -2.65
N GLN A 84 10.76 11.41 -2.48
CA GLN A 84 10.02 10.23 -2.90
C GLN A 84 8.76 10.02 -2.07
N VAL A 85 8.81 10.33 -0.77
CA VAL A 85 7.62 10.27 0.09
C VAL A 85 6.55 11.23 -0.46
N ASP A 86 6.93 12.49 -0.66
CA ASP A 86 6.00 13.51 -1.15
C ASP A 86 5.46 13.17 -2.54
N ASP A 87 6.33 12.66 -3.40
CA ASP A 87 5.97 12.30 -4.77
C ASP A 87 4.92 11.17 -4.79
N MET A 88 5.13 10.14 -4.00
CA MET A 88 4.18 9.02 -3.91
C MET A 88 2.81 9.48 -3.45
N VAL A 89 2.76 10.31 -2.40
CA VAL A 89 1.49 10.82 -1.87
C VAL A 89 0.81 11.72 -2.90
N ARG A 90 1.57 12.57 -3.58
CA ARG A 90 1.01 13.43 -4.63
C ARG A 90 0.40 12.61 -5.75
N LYS A 91 1.10 11.56 -6.19
CA LYS A 91 0.58 10.66 -7.23
C LYS A 91 -0.68 9.95 -6.78
N ALA A 92 -0.73 9.53 -5.52
CA ALA A 92 -1.91 8.86 -4.97
C ALA A 92 -3.12 9.78 -4.99
N VAL A 93 -2.96 11.02 -4.58
CA VAL A 93 -4.05 12.01 -4.59
C VAL A 93 -4.50 12.28 -6.02
N ALA A 94 -3.55 12.44 -6.94
CA ALA A 94 -3.87 12.69 -8.35
C ALA A 94 -4.59 11.51 -9.00
N ALA A 95 -4.35 10.29 -8.50
CA ALA A 95 -4.96 9.07 -9.04
C ALA A 95 -6.33 8.75 -8.43
N GLY A 96 -6.81 9.57 -7.49
CA GLY A 96 -8.14 9.40 -6.90
C GLY A 96 -8.15 9.04 -5.43
N GLY A 97 -7.00 8.85 -4.81
CA GLY A 97 -6.89 8.66 -3.37
C GLY A 97 -6.97 9.98 -2.64
N ASN A 98 -6.73 9.93 -1.33
CA ASN A 98 -6.70 11.17 -0.54
C ASN A 98 -5.71 11.04 0.61
N THR A 99 -5.42 12.18 1.24
CA THR A 99 -4.63 12.21 2.46
C THR A 99 -5.57 12.32 3.66
N TYR A 100 -5.11 11.87 4.80
CA TYR A 100 -5.87 11.93 6.04
C TYR A 100 -5.13 12.68 7.15
N ASN A 101 -3.90 13.09 6.90
CA ASN A 101 -3.08 13.85 7.84
C ASN A 101 -2.06 14.70 7.10
N LYS A 102 -1.26 15.44 7.87
CA LYS A 102 -0.15 16.22 7.34
C LYS A 102 1.14 15.40 7.40
N PRO A 103 2.14 15.72 6.58
CA PRO A 103 3.44 15.06 6.70
C PRO A 103 3.99 15.17 8.12
N GLN A 104 4.67 14.12 8.57
CA GLN A 104 5.27 14.05 9.89
C GLN A 104 6.79 14.11 9.74
N ASP A 105 7.40 15.19 10.23
CA ASP A 105 8.84 15.38 10.16
C ASP A 105 9.43 15.30 11.57
N HIS A 106 10.17 14.24 11.83
CA HIS A 106 10.82 14.02 13.12
C HIS A 106 12.33 14.24 13.05
N GLY A 107 12.81 14.87 11.97
CA GLY A 107 14.23 15.07 11.76
C GLY A 107 14.92 13.84 11.18
N PHE A 108 15.04 12.78 11.97
CA PHE A 108 15.65 11.53 11.51
C PHE A 108 14.70 10.69 10.64
N MET A 109 13.41 10.99 10.69
CA MET A 109 12.37 10.26 9.97
C MET A 109 11.35 11.23 9.40
N TYR A 110 10.96 11.00 8.16
CA TYR A 110 9.93 11.81 7.49
C TYR A 110 8.92 10.86 6.88
N GLY A 111 7.64 11.10 7.13
CA GLY A 111 6.59 10.24 6.62
C GLY A 111 5.33 10.99 6.27
N HIS A 112 4.56 10.39 5.39
CA HIS A 112 3.23 10.87 5.03
C HIS A 112 2.44 9.67 4.55
N GLY A 113 1.13 9.76 4.59
CA GLY A 113 0.28 8.65 4.20
C GLY A 113 -0.82 9.07 3.26
N PHE A 114 -1.45 8.07 2.67
CA PHE A 114 -2.61 8.28 1.81
C PHE A 114 -3.58 7.13 1.99
N GLN A 115 -4.81 7.35 1.57
CA GLN A 115 -5.81 6.30 1.46
C GLN A 115 -5.98 5.96 -0.01
N ASP A 116 -6.05 4.67 -0.32
CA ASP A 116 -6.33 4.23 -1.67
C ASP A 116 -7.83 4.34 -1.98
N LEU A 117 -8.26 3.80 -3.12
CA LEU A 117 -9.66 3.90 -3.54
C LEU A 117 -10.63 3.19 -2.59
N ASP A 118 -10.14 2.26 -1.80
CA ASP A 118 -10.93 1.50 -0.83
C ASP A 118 -10.70 1.96 0.60
N ALA A 119 -10.02 3.10 0.76
CA ALA A 119 -9.70 3.71 2.05
C ALA A 119 -8.72 2.91 2.91
N HIS A 120 -7.99 1.96 2.31
CA HIS A 120 -6.88 1.34 2.99
C HIS A 120 -5.77 2.36 3.17
N ILE A 121 -5.14 2.37 4.34
CA ILE A 121 -4.12 3.35 4.67
C ILE A 121 -2.74 2.84 4.33
N TRP A 122 -2.00 3.64 3.56
CA TRP A 122 -0.63 3.39 3.16
C TRP A 122 0.23 4.50 3.74
N GLU A 123 1.30 4.12 4.43
CA GLU A 123 2.27 5.09 4.95
C GLU A 123 3.56 4.95 4.16
N ILE A 124 4.16 6.08 3.79
CA ILE A 124 5.44 6.11 3.08
C ILE A 124 6.42 6.83 3.99
N THR A 125 7.53 6.17 4.30
CA THR A 125 8.46 6.65 5.33
C THR A 125 9.88 6.65 4.81
N TYR A 126 10.56 7.78 4.98
CA TYR A 126 12.00 7.88 4.78
C TYR A 126 12.66 7.98 6.15
N MET A 127 13.72 7.21 6.34
CA MET A 127 14.50 7.26 7.55
C MET A 127 15.95 7.57 7.19
N ASP A 128 16.54 8.55 7.90
CA ASP A 128 17.93 8.92 7.69
C ASP A 128 18.83 7.71 7.97
N PRO A 129 19.66 7.27 7.01
CA PRO A 129 20.51 6.10 7.21
C PRO A 129 21.45 6.23 8.40
N SER A 130 21.90 7.44 8.73
CA SER A 130 22.78 7.66 9.86
C SER A 130 22.10 7.37 11.21
N ALA A 131 20.79 7.58 11.28
CA ALA A 131 20.00 7.27 12.47
C ALA A 131 19.83 5.76 12.67
N ILE A 132 19.71 5.02 11.57
CA ILE A 132 19.56 3.56 11.61
C ILE A 132 20.84 2.90 12.13
N ASN A 133 21.99 3.47 11.77
CA ASN A 133 23.29 2.89 12.09
C ASN A 133 23.81 3.26 13.48
N GLN A 134 23.04 3.98 14.26
CA GLN A 134 23.39 4.37 15.62
C GLN A 134 22.94 3.39 16.68
N GLY A 135 22.47 2.26 16.26
CA GLY A 135 21.90 1.24 17.14
C GLY A 135 22.90 0.61 18.12
#